data_5f9e896f86db2723175339b46a0c9b4a
#
_entry.id   5f9e896f86db2723175339b46a0c9b4a
#
_cell.length_a   1.000
_cell.length_b   1.000
_cell.length_c   1.000
_cell.angle_alpha   90.00
_cell.angle_beta   90.00
_cell.angle_gamma   90.00
#
_symmetry.space_group_name_H-M   'P 1'
#
loop_
_entity.id
_entity.type
_entity.pdbx_description
1 polymer ?
#
loop_
_entity_poly.entity_id
_entity_poly.type
_entity_poly.pdbx_seq_one_letter_code
_entity_poly.pdbx_strand_id
1 'polypeptide(L)'
;MPRSGLNRAVNEPRRLTLDLPTRGGAVAVLDWGDQARPVDLVFAHANGFNALTYRTLLAPLAERFHIWAPDLRGHGAATLSTATEARRGWGDHGADLAAVLDAIKGPPVVLAGHSMGGTAGLLAAVQRPERVRGLVLADPVIWSRTTVLAFHLPILRDLPRRSPLVVNALKRRSRFDDRDAAFAAYHGRGAFKGWPDAVLRDYLSDGLVPDPDGGLMLACTPQWEASNYAVHAHDPWRAMKALSCPTHILKAEAGLACHVPERPFGLPRVMVETVPDSTHFLPMLQPEVVRGALAAMLEAPDAA
;
A
#
# COMPACT_ATOMS: atom_id res chain seq x y z
N MET A 1 3.68 -32.17 -22.18
CA MET A 1 5.07 -31.83 -21.89
C MET A 1 5.10 -30.53 -21.12
N PRO A 2 5.73 -30.44 -19.95
CA PRO A 2 5.30 -29.56 -18.87
C PRO A 2 5.78 -28.11 -19.04
N ARG A 3 4.84 -27.17 -19.03
CA ARG A 3 5.08 -25.72 -18.84
C ARG A 3 5.27 -25.35 -17.33
N SER A 4 5.64 -26.31 -16.47
CA SER A 4 5.65 -26.12 -15.02
C SER A 4 6.86 -25.38 -14.44
N GLY A 5 7.95 -25.26 -15.20
CA GLY A 5 9.17 -24.61 -14.72
C GLY A 5 9.19 -23.08 -14.90
N LEU A 6 8.64 -22.56 -16.01
CA LEU A 6 8.57 -21.12 -16.26
C LEU A 6 7.57 -20.40 -15.32
N ASN A 7 6.43 -21.03 -15.02
CA ASN A 7 5.44 -20.40 -14.12
C ASN A 7 5.92 -20.25 -12.67
N ARG A 8 6.86 -21.05 -12.19
CA ARG A 8 7.37 -20.94 -10.82
C ARG A 8 8.32 -19.76 -10.65
N ALA A 9 9.14 -19.45 -11.66
CA ALA A 9 10.08 -18.33 -11.64
C ALA A 9 9.38 -16.96 -11.73
N VAL A 10 8.23 -16.88 -12.41
CA VAL A 10 7.46 -15.63 -12.56
C VAL A 10 6.69 -15.30 -11.27
N ASN A 11 6.30 -16.31 -10.48
CA ASN A 11 5.51 -16.12 -9.27
C ASN A 11 6.32 -15.74 -8.03
N GLU A 12 7.63 -15.98 -8.00
CA GLU A 12 8.50 -15.61 -6.88
C GLU A 12 9.26 -14.33 -7.22
N PRO A 13 9.13 -13.29 -6.38
CA PRO A 13 9.84 -12.03 -6.63
C PRO A 13 11.31 -12.16 -6.27
N ARG A 14 12.15 -11.44 -7.00
CA ARG A 14 13.48 -11.12 -6.53
C ARG A 14 13.38 -10.11 -5.37
N ARG A 15 14.28 -10.22 -4.40
CA ARG A 15 14.36 -9.31 -3.26
C ARG A 15 15.52 -8.36 -3.44
N LEU A 16 15.24 -7.06 -3.37
CA LEU A 16 16.22 -5.99 -3.47
C LEU A 16 16.19 -5.17 -2.18
N THR A 17 17.34 -4.60 -1.83
CA THR A 17 17.42 -3.52 -0.86
C THR A 17 17.70 -2.23 -1.63
N LEU A 18 16.83 -1.24 -1.48
CA LEU A 18 16.96 0.06 -2.10
C LEU A 18 17.32 1.09 -1.03
N ASP A 19 18.56 1.57 -1.07
CA ASP A 19 19.01 2.62 -0.18
C ASP A 19 18.34 3.94 -0.53
N LEU A 20 17.81 4.61 0.49
CA LEU A 20 17.20 5.94 0.40
C LEU A 20 17.96 6.92 1.31
N PRO A 21 19.16 7.38 0.91
CA PRO A 21 20.04 8.16 1.79
C PRO A 21 19.40 9.47 2.25
N THR A 22 18.57 10.10 1.42
CA THR A 22 17.80 11.31 1.77
C THR A 22 16.70 11.02 2.80
N ARG A 23 16.36 9.73 3.03
CA ARG A 23 15.35 9.29 3.99
C ARG A 23 15.95 8.62 5.23
N GLY A 24 17.28 8.45 5.25
CA GLY A 24 18.02 7.91 6.40
C GLY A 24 17.85 6.42 6.61
N GLY A 25 17.74 5.62 5.54
CA GLY A 25 17.63 4.16 5.60
C GLY A 25 17.34 3.55 4.26
N ALA A 26 16.81 2.33 4.25
CA ALA A 26 16.50 1.57 3.05
C ALA A 26 15.07 0.99 3.10
N VAL A 27 14.52 0.67 1.93
CA VAL A 27 13.33 -0.16 1.78
C VAL A 27 13.70 -1.48 1.13
N ALA A 28 13.07 -2.57 1.56
CA ALA A 28 13.07 -3.80 0.80
C ALA A 28 12.09 -3.67 -0.35
N VAL A 29 12.45 -4.16 -1.52
CA VAL A 29 11.60 -4.15 -2.72
C VAL A 29 11.44 -5.57 -3.22
N LEU A 30 10.20 -6.00 -3.41
CA LEU A 30 9.88 -7.19 -4.16
C LEU A 30 9.79 -6.82 -5.63
N ASP A 31 10.55 -7.52 -6.45
CA ASP A 31 10.76 -7.24 -7.87
C ASP A 31 10.31 -8.43 -8.71
N TRP A 32 9.21 -8.26 -9.45
CA TRP A 32 8.62 -9.26 -10.33
C TRP A 32 8.78 -8.88 -11.80
N GLY A 33 8.85 -9.87 -12.65
CA GLY A 33 8.88 -9.72 -14.11
C GLY A 33 10.29 -9.67 -14.69
N ASP A 34 10.41 -9.15 -15.89
CA ASP A 34 11.67 -9.08 -16.63
C ASP A 34 12.48 -7.84 -16.21
N GLN A 35 13.56 -8.05 -15.47
CA GLN A 35 14.44 -6.99 -14.98
C GLN A 35 15.27 -6.31 -16.07
N ALA A 36 15.30 -6.86 -17.27
CA ALA A 36 15.94 -6.19 -18.43
C ALA A 36 15.08 -5.02 -18.96
N ARG A 37 13.80 -4.98 -18.59
CA ARG A 37 12.87 -3.91 -18.94
C ARG A 37 12.85 -2.81 -17.86
N PRO A 38 12.51 -1.56 -18.22
CA PRO A 38 12.16 -0.55 -17.23
C PRO A 38 11.03 -1.00 -16.33
N VAL A 39 10.97 -0.47 -15.09
CA VAL A 39 9.86 -0.70 -14.17
C VAL A 39 8.59 -0.06 -14.74
N ASP A 40 7.54 -0.85 -14.87
CA ASP A 40 6.23 -0.41 -15.39
C ASP A 40 5.29 0.03 -14.25
N LEU A 41 5.36 -0.67 -13.10
CA LEU A 41 4.45 -0.51 -11.96
C LEU A 41 5.20 -0.45 -10.64
N VAL A 42 4.82 0.52 -9.78
CA VAL A 42 5.17 0.52 -8.36
C VAL A 42 3.89 0.34 -7.55
N PHE A 43 3.84 -0.65 -6.65
CA PHE A 43 2.68 -0.94 -5.82
C PHE A 43 2.97 -0.79 -4.33
N ALA A 44 2.23 0.08 -3.64
CA ALA A 44 2.36 0.37 -2.22
C ALA A 44 1.29 -0.33 -1.37
N HIS A 45 1.72 -1.07 -0.35
CA HIS A 45 0.84 -1.85 0.53
C HIS A 45 0.10 -1.02 1.59
N ALA A 46 -0.91 -1.60 2.23
CA ALA A 46 -1.67 -0.99 3.32
C ALA A 46 -0.90 -0.96 4.65
N ASN A 47 -1.38 -0.13 5.61
CA ASN A 47 -0.87 -0.10 6.98
C ASN A 47 -1.00 -1.47 7.66
N GLY A 48 0.05 -1.90 8.35
CA GLY A 48 0.11 -3.19 9.04
C GLY A 48 0.37 -4.39 8.12
N PHE A 49 0.53 -4.20 6.80
CA PHE A 49 0.81 -5.24 5.81
C PHE A 49 2.26 -5.16 5.32
N ASN A 50 2.58 -5.88 4.25
CA ASN A 50 3.87 -5.87 3.56
C ASN A 50 3.66 -6.13 2.07
N ALA A 51 4.70 -5.97 1.29
CA ALA A 51 4.63 -6.13 -0.16
C ALA A 51 4.20 -7.54 -0.59
N LEU A 52 4.68 -8.60 0.10
CA LEU A 52 4.37 -9.98 -0.27
C LEU A 52 2.90 -10.36 -0.07
N THR A 53 2.18 -9.66 0.80
CA THR A 53 0.72 -9.82 0.98
C THR A 53 -0.04 -9.71 -0.35
N TYR A 54 0.52 -8.99 -1.33
CA TYR A 54 -0.10 -8.72 -2.63
C TYR A 54 0.40 -9.63 -3.76
N ARG A 55 1.12 -10.72 -3.44
CA ARG A 55 1.63 -11.67 -4.45
C ARG A 55 0.53 -12.19 -5.36
N THR A 56 -0.60 -12.63 -4.81
CA THR A 56 -1.74 -13.14 -5.58
C THR A 56 -2.28 -12.09 -6.57
N LEU A 57 -2.23 -10.80 -6.22
CA LEU A 57 -2.62 -9.71 -7.09
C LEU A 57 -1.57 -9.45 -8.18
N LEU A 58 -0.28 -9.36 -7.81
CA LEU A 58 0.77 -8.80 -8.64
C LEU A 58 1.48 -9.84 -9.53
N ALA A 59 1.70 -11.06 -9.03
CA ALA A 59 2.45 -12.07 -9.76
C ALA A 59 1.89 -12.40 -11.15
N PRO A 60 0.56 -12.47 -11.38
CA PRO A 60 0.03 -12.70 -12.72
C PRO A 60 0.31 -11.56 -13.73
N LEU A 61 0.50 -10.33 -13.26
CA LEU A 61 0.88 -9.20 -14.13
C LEU A 61 2.35 -9.27 -14.56
N ALA A 62 3.19 -9.97 -13.80
CA ALA A 62 4.63 -10.06 -14.04
C ALA A 62 5.01 -10.81 -15.32
N GLU A 63 4.09 -11.56 -15.92
CA GLU A 63 4.29 -12.16 -17.25
C GLU A 63 4.45 -11.09 -18.35
N ARG A 64 3.93 -9.89 -18.12
CA ARG A 64 3.87 -8.81 -19.10
C ARG A 64 4.56 -7.54 -18.67
N PHE A 65 4.65 -7.28 -17.36
CA PHE A 65 5.09 -6.01 -16.78
C PHE A 65 6.20 -6.23 -15.74
N HIS A 66 7.10 -5.27 -15.64
CA HIS A 66 8.11 -5.22 -14.60
C HIS A 66 7.56 -4.43 -13.40
N ILE A 67 7.49 -5.08 -12.22
CA ILE A 67 6.75 -4.58 -11.05
C ILE A 67 7.67 -4.49 -9.84
N TRP A 68 7.68 -3.33 -9.19
CA TRP A 68 8.29 -3.13 -7.89
C TRP A 68 7.21 -2.94 -6.82
N ALA A 69 7.35 -3.66 -5.71
CA ALA A 69 6.53 -3.43 -4.52
C ALA A 69 7.45 -3.22 -3.31
N PRO A 70 7.63 -1.98 -2.85
CA PRO A 70 8.43 -1.68 -1.67
C PRO A 70 7.67 -2.01 -0.39
N ASP A 71 8.38 -2.51 0.62
CA ASP A 71 7.94 -2.47 2.00
C ASP A 71 8.03 -1.02 2.50
N LEU A 72 6.90 -0.46 2.92
CA LEU A 72 6.85 0.91 3.40
C LEU A 72 7.52 1.03 4.77
N ARG A 73 7.92 2.24 5.16
CA ARG A 73 8.49 2.59 6.47
C ARG A 73 7.81 1.84 7.61
N GLY A 74 8.60 1.10 8.42
CA GLY A 74 8.15 0.35 9.58
C GLY A 74 7.36 -0.93 9.27
N HIS A 75 7.47 -1.46 8.04
CA HIS A 75 6.84 -2.69 7.60
C HIS A 75 7.88 -3.59 6.92
N GLY A 76 7.60 -4.91 6.90
CA GLY A 76 8.45 -5.90 6.25
C GLY A 76 9.92 -5.78 6.66
N ALA A 77 10.80 -5.64 5.68
CA ALA A 77 12.24 -5.48 5.91
C ALA A 77 12.75 -4.04 5.68
N ALA A 78 11.86 -3.02 5.72
CA ALA A 78 12.28 -1.63 5.64
C ALA A 78 13.02 -1.20 6.91
N THR A 79 14.12 -0.44 6.75
CA THR A 79 14.97 0.05 7.85
C THR A 79 14.82 1.54 8.14
N LEU A 80 13.85 2.20 7.50
CA LEU A 80 13.56 3.61 7.73
C LEU A 80 13.06 3.85 9.16
N SER A 81 13.49 4.96 9.78
CA SER A 81 13.11 5.29 11.16
C SER A 81 11.60 5.33 11.38
N THR A 82 11.15 4.71 12.46
CA THR A 82 9.75 4.64 12.91
C THR A 82 9.46 5.54 14.11
N ALA A 83 10.17 6.66 14.23
CA ALA A 83 9.89 7.66 15.26
C ALA A 83 8.45 8.16 15.15
N THR A 84 7.71 8.11 16.23
CA THR A 84 6.28 8.49 16.28
C THR A 84 6.05 9.92 16.77
N GLU A 85 7.08 10.53 17.33
CA GLU A 85 7.08 11.89 17.87
C GLU A 85 6.86 12.91 16.75
N ALA A 86 6.04 13.90 17.03
CA ALA A 86 5.72 14.99 16.12
C ALA A 86 5.07 14.62 14.78
N ARG A 87 4.74 13.33 14.54
CA ARG A 87 4.02 12.91 13.34
C ARG A 87 2.61 13.53 13.32
N ARG A 88 2.20 14.02 12.15
CA ARG A 88 0.88 14.63 11.97
C ARG A 88 0.08 14.03 10.83
N GLY A 89 0.73 13.40 9.87
CA GLY A 89 0.10 12.81 8.68
C GLY A 89 1.07 11.90 7.95
N TRP A 90 0.72 11.47 6.76
CA TRP A 90 1.47 10.51 5.93
C TRP A 90 2.40 11.16 4.90
N GLY A 91 2.82 12.40 5.16
CA GLY A 91 3.80 13.08 4.31
C GLY A 91 5.15 12.37 4.26
N ASP A 92 5.52 11.67 5.35
CA ASP A 92 6.70 10.81 5.42
C ASP A 92 6.62 9.63 4.46
N HIS A 93 5.49 8.90 4.42
CA HIS A 93 5.25 7.80 3.47
C HIS A 93 5.22 8.30 2.02
N GLY A 94 4.59 9.46 1.76
CA GLY A 94 4.62 10.08 0.43
C GLY A 94 6.03 10.43 -0.03
N ALA A 95 6.85 11.00 0.87
CA ALA A 95 8.22 11.35 0.56
C ALA A 95 9.14 10.11 0.40
N ASP A 96 8.87 9.02 1.12
CA ASP A 96 9.60 7.76 0.93
C ASP A 96 9.30 7.15 -0.44
N LEU A 97 8.02 7.12 -0.85
CA LEU A 97 7.65 6.66 -2.19
C LEU A 97 8.19 7.57 -3.30
N ALA A 98 8.23 8.90 -3.07
CA ALA A 98 8.87 9.82 -4.01
C ALA A 98 10.37 9.50 -4.17
N ALA A 99 11.06 9.16 -3.09
CA ALA A 99 12.46 8.73 -3.15
C ALA A 99 12.64 7.37 -3.86
N VAL A 100 11.69 6.44 -3.72
CA VAL A 100 11.66 5.20 -4.51
C VAL A 100 11.51 5.52 -6.00
N LEU A 101 10.60 6.43 -6.36
CA LEU A 101 10.41 6.86 -7.75
C LEU A 101 11.67 7.52 -8.33
N ASP A 102 12.39 8.32 -7.54
CA ASP A 102 13.66 8.95 -7.95
C ASP A 102 14.76 7.92 -8.25
N ALA A 103 14.74 6.77 -7.58
CA ALA A 103 15.73 5.70 -7.79
C ALA A 103 15.45 4.83 -9.03
N ILE A 104 14.22 4.85 -9.55
CA ILE A 104 13.84 4.10 -10.74
C ILE A 104 14.40 4.81 -11.98
N LYS A 105 15.12 4.05 -12.82
CA LYS A 105 15.59 4.54 -14.12
C LYS A 105 14.55 4.24 -15.21
N GLY A 106 14.44 5.13 -16.18
CA GLY A 106 13.58 4.91 -17.34
C GLY A 106 12.34 5.82 -17.36
N PRO A 107 11.30 5.45 -18.13
CA PRO A 107 10.09 6.24 -18.31
C PRO A 107 9.27 6.35 -17.01
N PRO A 108 8.28 7.26 -16.97
CA PRO A 108 7.33 7.35 -15.86
C PRO A 108 6.57 6.02 -15.66
N VAL A 109 6.33 5.68 -14.40
CA VAL A 109 5.66 4.43 -14.00
C VAL A 109 4.15 4.64 -13.76
N VAL A 110 3.39 3.55 -13.77
CA VAL A 110 2.10 3.52 -13.07
C VAL A 110 2.39 3.35 -11.58
N LEU A 111 1.82 4.23 -10.75
CA LEU A 111 1.91 4.10 -9.30
C LEU A 111 0.57 3.60 -8.77
N ALA A 112 0.59 2.57 -7.95
CA ALA A 112 -0.62 2.01 -7.39
C ALA A 112 -0.47 1.74 -5.90
N GLY A 113 -1.58 1.55 -5.22
CA GLY A 113 -1.53 1.18 -3.81
C GLY A 113 -2.90 0.94 -3.19
N HIS A 114 -2.86 0.29 -2.04
CA HIS A 114 -4.03 -0.04 -1.25
C HIS A 114 -4.07 0.79 0.04
N SER A 115 -5.24 1.31 0.40
CA SER A 115 -5.45 1.96 1.70
C SER A 115 -4.44 3.10 1.95
N MET A 116 -3.62 3.01 3.01
CA MET A 116 -2.52 3.93 3.31
C MET A 116 -1.53 4.06 2.14
N GLY A 117 -1.17 2.92 1.51
CA GLY A 117 -0.28 2.93 0.35
C GLY A 117 -0.87 3.68 -0.85
N GLY A 118 -2.18 3.58 -1.06
CA GLY A 118 -2.88 4.37 -2.08
C GLY A 118 -2.80 5.87 -1.81
N THR A 119 -3.06 6.28 -0.57
CA THR A 119 -2.95 7.71 -0.19
C THR A 119 -1.51 8.21 -0.23
N ALA A 120 -0.55 7.40 0.23
CA ALA A 120 0.87 7.73 0.14
C ALA A 120 1.33 7.85 -1.33
N GLY A 121 0.84 6.97 -2.21
CA GLY A 121 1.06 7.04 -3.65
C GLY A 121 0.52 8.33 -4.28
N LEU A 122 -0.70 8.74 -3.89
CA LEU A 122 -1.26 10.03 -4.30
C LEU A 122 -0.36 11.21 -3.87
N LEU A 123 0.14 11.19 -2.63
CA LEU A 123 1.05 12.23 -2.13
C LEU A 123 2.42 12.21 -2.84
N ALA A 124 2.93 11.04 -3.21
CA ALA A 124 4.17 10.91 -3.96
C ALA A 124 4.02 11.40 -5.41
N ALA A 125 2.91 11.09 -6.07
CA ALA A 125 2.64 11.49 -7.45
C ALA A 125 2.64 13.01 -7.64
N VAL A 126 2.13 13.76 -6.68
CA VAL A 126 2.18 15.24 -6.74
C VAL A 126 3.56 15.81 -6.40
N GLN A 127 4.43 15.05 -5.75
CA GLN A 127 5.82 15.43 -5.49
C GLN A 127 6.73 15.11 -6.69
N ARG A 128 6.35 14.13 -7.51
CA ARG A 128 7.12 13.66 -8.69
C ARG A 128 6.19 13.46 -9.89
N PRO A 129 5.53 14.53 -10.36
CA PRO A 129 4.57 14.41 -11.45
C PRO A 129 5.20 13.87 -12.74
N GLU A 130 6.48 14.14 -12.99
CA GLU A 130 7.25 13.65 -14.13
C GLU A 130 7.61 12.16 -14.05
N ARG A 131 7.44 11.54 -12.88
CA ARG A 131 7.75 10.12 -12.65
C ARG A 131 6.54 9.22 -12.66
N VAL A 132 5.32 9.78 -12.72
CA VAL A 132 4.08 9.03 -12.61
C VAL A 132 3.15 9.35 -13.79
N ARG A 133 2.90 8.34 -14.65
CA ARG A 133 2.02 8.47 -15.81
C ARG A 133 0.55 8.10 -15.53
N GLY A 134 0.28 7.41 -14.40
CA GLY A 134 -1.07 7.02 -14.00
C GLY A 134 -1.11 6.51 -12.56
N LEU A 135 -2.29 6.61 -11.93
CA LEU A 135 -2.55 6.13 -10.58
C LEU A 135 -3.69 5.12 -10.55
N VAL A 136 -3.51 4.01 -9.79
CA VAL A 136 -4.60 3.09 -9.44
C VAL A 136 -4.64 2.93 -7.93
N LEU A 137 -5.72 3.37 -7.30
CA LEU A 137 -5.84 3.45 -5.84
C LEU A 137 -6.98 2.52 -5.38
N ALA A 138 -6.63 1.41 -4.72
CA ALA A 138 -7.58 0.46 -4.16
C ALA A 138 -8.00 0.91 -2.75
N ASP A 139 -9.22 1.36 -2.61
CA ASP A 139 -9.87 1.89 -1.40
C ASP A 139 -8.93 2.75 -0.54
N PRO A 140 -8.36 3.85 -1.13
CA PRO A 140 -7.42 4.71 -0.43
C PRO A 140 -8.08 5.37 0.78
N VAL A 141 -7.32 5.70 1.81
CA VAL A 141 -7.83 6.45 2.97
C VAL A 141 -7.94 7.92 2.62
N ILE A 142 -9.14 8.33 2.23
CA ILE A 142 -9.47 9.71 1.87
C ILE A 142 -10.73 10.12 2.62
N TRP A 143 -10.56 10.80 3.75
CA TRP A 143 -11.66 11.33 4.54
C TRP A 143 -12.42 12.44 3.82
N SER A 144 -13.66 12.73 4.25
CA SER A 144 -14.42 13.85 3.71
C SER A 144 -13.66 15.17 3.86
N ARG A 145 -13.93 16.15 3.00
CA ARG A 145 -13.28 17.48 3.05
C ARG A 145 -13.40 18.15 4.42
N THR A 146 -14.56 18.02 5.05
CA THR A 146 -14.83 18.57 6.38
C THR A 146 -14.00 17.86 7.46
N THR A 147 -13.87 16.54 7.38
CA THR A 147 -13.04 15.75 8.28
C THR A 147 -11.55 16.08 8.13
N VAL A 148 -11.07 16.20 6.90
CA VAL A 148 -9.67 16.62 6.64
C VAL A 148 -9.42 18.01 7.24
N LEU A 149 -10.33 18.97 7.03
CA LEU A 149 -10.20 20.30 7.62
C LEU A 149 -10.18 20.24 9.16
N ALA A 150 -11.04 19.42 9.77
CA ALA A 150 -11.07 19.22 11.21
C ALA A 150 -9.73 18.70 11.77
N PHE A 151 -9.06 17.76 11.07
CA PHE A 151 -7.76 17.24 11.50
C PHE A 151 -6.61 18.25 11.44
N HIS A 152 -6.78 19.35 10.74
CA HIS A 152 -5.81 20.47 10.72
C HIS A 152 -6.00 21.42 11.93
N LEU A 153 -7.15 21.37 12.60
CA LEU A 153 -7.41 22.20 13.78
C LEU A 153 -6.69 21.64 15.02
N PRO A 154 -5.98 22.46 15.80
CA PRO A 154 -5.22 21.99 16.97
C PRO A 154 -6.05 21.19 17.98
N ILE A 155 -7.32 21.55 18.18
CA ILE A 155 -8.23 20.92 19.16
C ILE A 155 -8.73 19.54 18.67
N LEU A 156 -8.86 19.34 17.35
CA LEU A 156 -9.48 18.16 16.76
C LEU A 156 -8.45 17.16 16.19
N ARG A 157 -7.21 17.59 16.02
CA ARG A 157 -6.13 16.78 15.39
C ARG A 157 -5.83 15.47 16.14
N ASP A 158 -6.11 15.40 17.43
CA ASP A 158 -5.84 14.23 18.25
C ASP A 158 -7.06 13.28 18.38
N LEU A 159 -8.20 13.62 17.78
CA LEU A 159 -9.39 12.76 17.77
C LEU A 159 -9.11 11.35 17.22
N PRO A 160 -8.35 11.17 16.11
CA PRO A 160 -8.05 9.85 15.57
C PRO A 160 -7.31 8.93 16.56
N ARG A 161 -6.55 9.49 17.52
CA ARG A 161 -5.83 8.72 18.55
C ARG A 161 -6.75 7.86 19.41
N ARG A 162 -8.03 8.22 19.53
CA ARG A 162 -9.05 7.50 20.31
C ARG A 162 -9.88 6.55 19.44
N SER A 163 -9.56 6.44 18.16
CA SER A 163 -10.33 5.58 17.26
C SER A 163 -10.19 4.10 17.64
N PRO A 164 -11.21 3.28 17.36
CA PRO A 164 -11.12 1.83 17.53
C PRO A 164 -9.94 1.19 16.79
N LEU A 165 -9.53 1.74 15.63
CA LEU A 165 -8.37 1.25 14.87
C LEU A 165 -7.07 1.39 15.67
N VAL A 166 -6.84 2.55 16.31
CA VAL A 166 -5.66 2.77 17.18
C VAL A 166 -5.68 1.83 18.37
N VAL A 167 -6.83 1.74 19.06
CA VAL A 167 -6.97 0.87 20.24
C VAL A 167 -6.74 -0.59 19.89
N ASN A 168 -7.30 -1.06 18.76
CA ASN A 168 -7.17 -2.45 18.32
C ASN A 168 -5.75 -2.76 17.86
N ALA A 169 -5.09 -1.83 17.16
CA ALA A 169 -3.69 -1.99 16.75
C ALA A 169 -2.78 -2.15 17.98
N LEU A 170 -2.95 -1.31 19.02
CA LEU A 170 -2.17 -1.39 20.26
C LEU A 170 -2.40 -2.69 21.05
N LYS A 171 -3.60 -3.29 20.94
CA LYS A 171 -3.94 -4.55 21.61
C LYS A 171 -3.60 -5.80 20.80
N ARG A 172 -3.12 -5.63 19.58
CA ARG A 172 -2.84 -6.72 18.67
C ARG A 172 -1.76 -7.63 19.24
N ARG A 173 -2.00 -8.96 19.26
CA ARG A 173 -0.96 -9.93 19.56
C ARG A 173 0.16 -9.79 18.53
N SER A 174 1.38 -9.56 19.01
CA SER A 174 2.54 -9.26 18.15
C SER A 174 3.66 -10.27 18.24
N ARG A 175 3.59 -11.26 19.17
CA ARG A 175 4.61 -12.29 19.38
C ARG A 175 4.01 -13.68 19.26
N PHE A 176 4.73 -14.59 18.62
CA PHE A 176 4.29 -15.94 18.29
C PHE A 176 5.47 -16.89 18.38
N ASP A 177 5.21 -18.15 18.75
CA ASP A 177 6.24 -19.19 18.82
C ASP A 177 6.80 -19.49 17.42
N ASP A 178 5.90 -19.56 16.43
CA ASP A 178 6.22 -19.81 15.02
C ASP A 178 5.14 -19.23 14.08
N ARG A 179 5.31 -19.44 12.77
CA ARG A 179 4.36 -18.96 11.74
C ARG A 179 3.03 -19.69 11.78
N ASP A 180 2.98 -20.95 12.16
CA ASP A 180 1.74 -21.73 12.24
C ASP A 180 0.89 -21.27 13.44
N ALA A 181 1.51 -20.93 14.56
CA ALA A 181 0.84 -20.30 15.69
C ALA A 181 0.26 -18.92 15.32
N ALA A 182 0.99 -18.12 14.53
CA ALA A 182 0.50 -16.86 14.01
C ALA A 182 -0.67 -17.05 13.02
N PHE A 183 -0.56 -18.03 12.13
CA PHE A 183 -1.62 -18.38 11.19
C PHE A 183 -2.90 -18.78 11.94
N ALA A 184 -2.80 -19.70 12.90
CA ALA A 184 -3.95 -20.14 13.71
C ALA A 184 -4.59 -18.98 14.50
N ALA A 185 -3.78 -18.01 14.96
CA ALA A 185 -4.28 -16.84 15.68
C ALA A 185 -5.07 -15.88 14.79
N TYR A 186 -4.71 -15.74 13.51
CA TYR A 186 -5.28 -14.77 12.59
C TYR A 186 -6.33 -15.31 11.64
N HIS A 187 -6.23 -16.59 11.26
CA HIS A 187 -7.11 -17.24 10.29
C HIS A 187 -8.59 -17.05 10.63
N GLY A 188 -9.35 -16.48 9.71
CA GLY A 188 -10.78 -16.24 9.84
C GLY A 188 -11.20 -15.18 10.86
N ARG A 189 -10.27 -14.37 11.40
CA ARG A 189 -10.55 -13.41 12.47
C ARG A 189 -10.20 -11.96 12.07
N GLY A 190 -10.98 -11.03 12.58
CA GLY A 190 -10.74 -9.59 12.42
C GLY A 190 -10.59 -9.18 10.96
N ALA A 191 -9.50 -8.49 10.64
CA ALA A 191 -9.15 -8.05 9.30
C ALA A 191 -8.91 -9.20 8.30
N PHE A 192 -8.60 -10.40 8.79
CA PHE A 192 -8.28 -11.60 7.99
C PHE A 192 -9.50 -12.50 7.74
N LYS A 193 -10.71 -12.05 8.12
CA LYS A 193 -11.93 -12.81 7.87
C LYS A 193 -12.19 -12.92 6.37
N GLY A 194 -12.33 -14.15 5.88
CA GLY A 194 -12.59 -14.43 4.47
C GLY A 194 -11.35 -14.39 3.56
N TRP A 195 -10.17 -14.08 4.09
CA TRP A 195 -8.96 -14.13 3.27
C TRP A 195 -8.63 -15.57 2.85
N PRO A 196 -8.19 -15.79 1.59
CA PRO A 196 -7.60 -17.06 1.19
C PRO A 196 -6.36 -17.38 2.03
N ASP A 197 -6.19 -18.67 2.37
CA ASP A 197 -5.05 -19.13 3.17
C ASP A 197 -3.69 -18.74 2.57
N ALA A 198 -3.57 -18.79 1.24
CA ALA A 198 -2.35 -18.40 0.55
C ALA A 198 -1.97 -16.93 0.81
N VAL A 199 -2.95 -16.01 0.78
CA VAL A 199 -2.74 -14.59 1.04
C VAL A 199 -2.33 -14.34 2.49
N LEU A 200 -2.97 -15.06 3.44
CA LEU A 200 -2.58 -14.97 4.86
C LEU A 200 -1.16 -15.52 5.10
N ARG A 201 -0.78 -16.63 4.42
CA ARG A 201 0.58 -17.17 4.49
C ARG A 201 1.61 -16.21 3.91
N ASP A 202 1.32 -15.56 2.78
CA ASP A 202 2.16 -14.52 2.19
C ASP A 202 2.33 -13.33 3.12
N TYR A 203 1.25 -12.87 3.74
CA TYR A 203 1.29 -11.82 4.76
C TYR A 203 2.22 -12.18 5.93
N LEU A 204 2.11 -13.42 6.47
CA LEU A 204 2.91 -13.87 7.60
C LEU A 204 4.36 -14.18 7.24
N SER A 205 4.65 -14.48 5.97
CA SER A 205 6.01 -14.77 5.51
C SER A 205 6.95 -13.58 5.73
N ASP A 206 6.55 -12.38 5.34
CA ASP A 206 7.34 -11.15 5.46
C ASP A 206 6.85 -10.23 6.59
N GLY A 207 5.67 -10.52 7.15
CA GLY A 207 5.11 -9.77 8.28
C GLY A 207 5.65 -10.22 9.64
N LEU A 208 6.44 -11.30 9.70
CA LEU A 208 7.05 -11.82 10.92
C LEU A 208 8.57 -11.86 10.78
N VAL A 209 9.24 -11.30 11.78
CA VAL A 209 10.70 -11.28 11.92
C VAL A 209 11.12 -12.03 13.20
N PRO A 210 12.37 -12.52 13.31
CA PRO A 210 12.86 -13.10 14.54
C PRO A 210 12.70 -12.15 15.73
N ASP A 211 12.17 -12.68 16.84
CA ASP A 211 12.10 -11.94 18.11
C ASP A 211 13.41 -12.18 18.88
N PRO A 212 14.11 -11.15 19.37
CA PRO A 212 15.31 -11.30 20.20
C PRO A 212 15.11 -12.18 21.44
N ASP A 213 13.89 -12.23 21.99
CA ASP A 213 13.52 -13.03 23.16
C ASP A 213 13.09 -14.47 22.79
N GLY A 214 13.15 -14.84 21.51
CA GLY A 214 12.77 -16.15 20.96
C GLY A 214 11.43 -16.12 20.23
N GLY A 215 11.26 -17.02 19.25
CA GLY A 215 10.09 -17.06 18.37
C GLY A 215 10.10 -15.96 17.32
N LEU A 216 8.92 -15.44 17.00
CA LEU A 216 8.70 -14.45 15.95
C LEU A 216 7.87 -13.26 16.47
N MET A 217 8.13 -12.07 15.94
CA MET A 217 7.36 -10.86 16.21
C MET A 217 6.90 -10.19 14.92
N LEU A 218 5.86 -9.37 15.01
CA LEU A 218 5.40 -8.57 13.86
C LEU A 218 6.49 -7.58 13.44
N ALA A 219 6.82 -7.56 12.16
CA ALA A 219 7.71 -6.57 11.54
C ALA A 219 7.13 -5.15 11.70
N CYS A 220 5.81 -4.98 11.44
CA CYS A 220 5.11 -3.75 11.77
C CYS A 220 4.67 -3.80 13.24
N THR A 221 5.35 -3.06 14.11
CA THR A 221 5.01 -3.04 15.53
C THR A 221 3.61 -2.46 15.78
N PRO A 222 2.88 -2.94 16.81
CA PRO A 222 1.60 -2.37 17.20
C PRO A 222 1.63 -0.85 17.38
N GLN A 223 2.72 -0.31 17.92
CA GLN A 223 2.92 1.12 18.15
C GLN A 223 3.02 1.89 16.83
N TRP A 224 3.78 1.34 15.85
CA TRP A 224 3.90 1.96 14.55
C TRP A 224 2.59 1.89 13.76
N GLU A 225 1.94 0.73 13.73
CA GLU A 225 0.63 0.56 13.10
C GLU A 225 -0.40 1.54 13.66
N ALA A 226 -0.49 1.63 15.00
CA ALA A 226 -1.37 2.56 15.70
C ALA A 226 -1.05 4.03 15.38
N SER A 227 0.24 4.38 15.29
CA SER A 227 0.67 5.75 14.96
C SER A 227 0.19 6.19 13.58
N ASN A 228 0.15 5.27 12.60
CA ASN A 228 -0.39 5.54 11.26
C ASN A 228 -1.90 5.81 11.30
N TYR A 229 -2.67 5.08 12.11
CA TYR A 229 -4.10 5.35 12.32
C TYR A 229 -4.38 6.63 13.11
N ALA A 230 -3.41 7.11 13.88
CA ALA A 230 -3.57 8.27 14.74
C ALA A 230 -3.35 9.62 14.05
N VAL A 231 -2.81 9.65 12.82
CA VAL A 231 -2.34 10.89 12.17
C VAL A 231 -2.91 11.05 10.76
N HIS A 232 -3.70 12.11 10.55
CA HIS A 232 -4.40 12.36 9.29
C HIS A 232 -4.32 13.83 8.82
N ALA A 233 -3.38 14.63 9.33
CA ALA A 233 -3.22 16.02 8.88
C ALA A 233 -2.44 16.13 7.55
N HIS A 234 -2.76 15.28 6.58
CA HIS A 234 -2.40 15.41 5.17
C HIS A 234 -3.65 15.77 4.37
N ASP A 235 -3.50 16.40 3.23
CA ASP A 235 -4.63 16.85 2.40
C ASP A 235 -4.69 16.11 1.06
N PRO A 236 -5.39 14.96 0.99
CA PRO A 236 -5.55 14.20 -0.24
C PRO A 236 -6.41 14.93 -1.28
N TRP A 237 -7.30 15.84 -0.87
CA TRP A 237 -8.12 16.61 -1.80
C TRP A 237 -7.29 17.66 -2.56
N ARG A 238 -6.37 18.32 -1.86
CA ARG A 238 -5.41 19.21 -2.50
C ARG A 238 -4.49 18.45 -3.44
N ALA A 239 -4.03 17.27 -3.01
CA ALA A 239 -3.21 16.41 -3.84
C ALA A 239 -3.95 15.99 -5.12
N MET A 240 -5.20 15.49 -5.03
CA MET A 240 -5.99 15.12 -6.21
C MET A 240 -6.22 16.27 -7.19
N LYS A 241 -6.35 17.51 -6.69
CA LYS A 241 -6.46 18.70 -7.56
C LYS A 241 -5.16 19.01 -8.32
N ALA A 242 -4.01 18.66 -7.75
CA ALA A 242 -2.70 18.93 -8.31
C ALA A 242 -2.18 17.81 -9.22
N LEU A 243 -2.94 16.71 -9.40
CA LEU A 243 -2.53 15.59 -10.26
C LEU A 243 -2.38 16.03 -11.72
N SER A 244 -1.29 15.57 -12.33
CA SER A 244 -1.02 15.72 -13.77
C SER A 244 -1.40 14.49 -14.58
N CYS A 245 -1.60 13.32 -13.95
CA CYS A 245 -1.88 12.04 -14.59
C CYS A 245 -3.31 11.54 -14.31
N PRO A 246 -3.86 10.66 -15.18
CA PRO A 246 -5.12 9.98 -14.92
C PRO A 246 -5.04 9.14 -13.65
N THR A 247 -6.15 9.10 -12.92
CA THR A 247 -6.25 8.39 -11.64
C THR A 247 -7.54 7.59 -11.59
N HIS A 248 -7.43 6.28 -11.32
CA HIS A 248 -8.56 5.40 -11.09
C HIS A 248 -8.61 5.01 -9.61
N ILE A 249 -9.69 5.37 -8.93
CA ILE A 249 -9.98 4.98 -7.56
C ILE A 249 -11.02 3.85 -7.59
N LEU A 250 -10.62 2.67 -7.11
CA LEU A 250 -11.53 1.57 -6.82
C LEU A 250 -11.98 1.72 -5.36
N LYS A 251 -13.22 2.08 -5.16
CA LYS A 251 -13.82 2.30 -3.84
C LYS A 251 -14.57 1.05 -3.41
N ALA A 252 -14.33 0.56 -2.20
CA ALA A 252 -15.10 -0.55 -1.66
C ALA A 252 -16.53 -0.11 -1.32
N GLU A 253 -17.53 -0.92 -1.70
CA GLU A 253 -18.94 -0.64 -1.40
C GLU A 253 -19.21 -0.61 0.10
N ALA A 254 -18.71 -1.60 0.84
CA ALA A 254 -18.79 -1.65 2.30
C ALA A 254 -17.53 -1.05 2.97
N GLY A 255 -16.81 -0.17 2.27
CA GLY A 255 -15.62 0.52 2.79
C GLY A 255 -15.98 1.81 3.51
N LEU A 256 -15.23 2.12 4.59
CA LEU A 256 -15.35 3.37 5.35
C LEU A 256 -14.13 4.29 5.17
N ALA A 257 -13.18 3.90 4.32
CA ALA A 257 -11.90 4.61 4.18
C ALA A 257 -11.94 5.68 3.08
N CYS A 258 -12.64 5.42 1.97
CA CYS A 258 -12.68 6.32 0.82
C CYS A 258 -14.00 7.09 0.74
N HIS A 259 -13.95 8.39 1.00
CA HIS A 259 -15.09 9.30 0.94
C HIS A 259 -15.16 10.10 -0.37
N VAL A 260 -14.42 9.71 -1.41
CA VAL A 260 -14.50 10.35 -2.71
C VAL A 260 -15.82 9.93 -3.38
N PRO A 261 -16.66 10.88 -3.85
CA PRO A 261 -17.89 10.53 -4.57
C PRO A 261 -17.55 10.00 -5.98
N GLU A 262 -18.44 9.18 -6.56
CA GLU A 262 -18.25 8.61 -7.91
C GLU A 262 -18.08 9.67 -9.00
N ARG A 263 -18.68 10.83 -8.82
CA ARG A 263 -18.53 11.98 -9.72
C ARG A 263 -17.90 13.15 -8.96
N PRO A 264 -16.57 13.14 -8.77
CA PRO A 264 -15.90 14.14 -7.94
C PRO A 264 -15.82 15.48 -8.68
N PHE A 265 -16.59 16.46 -8.21
CA PHE A 265 -16.59 17.80 -8.80
C PHE A 265 -15.21 18.47 -8.71
N GLY A 266 -14.75 19.00 -9.84
CA GLY A 266 -13.47 19.72 -9.92
C GLY A 266 -12.23 18.84 -9.90
N LEU A 267 -12.36 17.53 -10.17
CA LEU A 267 -11.27 16.57 -10.27
C LEU A 267 -11.32 15.84 -11.63
N PRO A 268 -11.03 16.50 -12.75
CA PRO A 268 -11.25 15.95 -14.09
C PRO A 268 -10.38 14.73 -14.42
N ARG A 269 -9.28 14.51 -13.69
CA ARG A 269 -8.36 13.39 -13.88
C ARG A 269 -8.68 12.18 -12.98
N VAL A 270 -9.69 12.29 -12.13
CA VAL A 270 -10.03 11.25 -11.14
C VAL A 270 -11.32 10.57 -11.55
N MET A 271 -11.23 9.30 -11.90
CA MET A 271 -12.33 8.37 -12.04
C MET A 271 -12.51 7.59 -10.75
N VAL A 272 -13.74 7.43 -10.31
CA VAL A 272 -14.07 6.63 -9.12
C VAL A 272 -15.07 5.55 -9.52
N GLU A 273 -14.74 4.32 -9.17
CA GLU A 273 -15.59 3.15 -9.39
C GLU A 273 -15.88 2.49 -8.04
N THR A 274 -17.17 2.36 -7.68
CA THR A 274 -17.57 1.58 -6.51
C THR A 274 -17.64 0.11 -6.92
N VAL A 275 -16.83 -0.73 -6.28
CA VAL A 275 -16.77 -2.16 -6.55
C VAL A 275 -17.87 -2.87 -5.75
N PRO A 276 -18.85 -3.52 -6.42
CA PRO A 276 -19.93 -4.22 -5.75
C PRO A 276 -19.45 -5.36 -4.84
N ASP A 277 -20.19 -5.65 -3.78
CA ASP A 277 -19.96 -6.75 -2.83
C ASP A 277 -18.53 -6.75 -2.24
N SER A 278 -17.87 -5.60 -2.20
CA SER A 278 -16.49 -5.47 -1.75
C SER A 278 -16.37 -4.84 -0.37
N THR A 279 -15.27 -5.15 0.30
CA THR A 279 -14.84 -4.54 1.56
C THR A 279 -13.52 -3.81 1.36
N HIS A 280 -13.04 -3.13 2.41
CA HIS A 280 -11.72 -2.50 2.42
C HIS A 280 -10.59 -3.43 1.93
N PHE A 281 -10.76 -4.75 2.07
CA PHE A 281 -9.76 -5.76 1.66
C PHE A 281 -9.97 -6.27 0.22
N LEU A 282 -10.53 -5.47 -0.65
CA LEU A 282 -10.80 -5.84 -2.05
C LEU A 282 -9.58 -6.41 -2.80
N PRO A 283 -8.31 -5.97 -2.58
CA PRO A 283 -7.17 -6.60 -3.27
C PRO A 283 -6.92 -8.06 -2.88
N MET A 284 -7.36 -8.49 -1.68
CA MET A 284 -7.24 -9.84 -1.16
C MET A 284 -8.44 -10.71 -1.51
N LEU A 285 -9.63 -10.12 -1.58
CA LEU A 285 -10.90 -10.83 -1.75
C LEU A 285 -11.40 -10.82 -3.19
N GLN A 286 -11.08 -9.78 -3.95
CA GLN A 286 -11.44 -9.61 -5.36
C GLN A 286 -10.22 -9.13 -6.19
N PRO A 287 -9.10 -9.88 -6.17
CA PRO A 287 -7.85 -9.45 -6.83
C PRO A 287 -8.03 -9.23 -8.34
N GLU A 288 -8.99 -9.91 -8.98
CA GLU A 288 -9.25 -9.80 -10.41
C GLU A 288 -9.71 -8.39 -10.80
N VAL A 289 -10.56 -7.77 -9.97
CA VAL A 289 -11.07 -6.40 -10.24
C VAL A 289 -9.92 -5.41 -10.18
N VAL A 290 -9.09 -5.49 -9.13
CA VAL A 290 -7.94 -4.60 -8.99
C VAL A 290 -6.92 -4.84 -10.10
N ARG A 291 -6.67 -6.12 -10.46
CA ARG A 291 -5.76 -6.50 -11.55
C ARG A 291 -6.24 -5.96 -12.90
N GLY A 292 -7.54 -6.01 -13.16
CA GLY A 292 -8.14 -5.44 -14.38
C GLY A 292 -7.87 -3.93 -14.49
N ALA A 293 -8.08 -3.18 -13.41
CA ALA A 293 -7.78 -1.75 -13.37
C ALA A 293 -6.29 -1.43 -13.54
N LEU A 294 -5.41 -2.24 -12.91
CA LEU A 294 -3.96 -2.12 -13.09
C LEU A 294 -3.55 -2.39 -14.54
N ALA A 295 -4.04 -3.47 -15.14
CA ALA A 295 -3.72 -3.81 -16.53
C ALA A 295 -4.20 -2.73 -17.50
N ALA A 296 -5.42 -2.23 -17.33
CA ALA A 296 -5.97 -1.16 -18.15
C ALA A 296 -5.12 0.13 -18.08
N MET A 297 -4.65 0.50 -16.88
CA MET A 297 -3.78 1.68 -16.70
C MET A 297 -2.38 1.44 -17.30
N LEU A 298 -1.85 0.22 -17.19
CA LEU A 298 -0.54 -0.16 -17.72
C LEU A 298 -0.53 -0.20 -19.26
N GLU A 299 -1.65 -0.57 -19.87
CA GLU A 299 -1.82 -0.65 -21.33
C GLU A 299 -2.23 0.68 -21.97
N ALA A 300 -2.69 1.63 -21.15
CA ALA A 300 -3.06 2.95 -21.65
C ALA A 300 -1.84 3.64 -22.29
N PRO A 301 -2.02 4.28 -23.46
CA PRO A 301 -0.96 5.09 -24.06
C PRO A 301 -0.58 6.22 -23.09
N ASP A 302 0.70 6.62 -23.16
CA ASP A 302 1.15 7.79 -22.40
C ASP A 302 0.29 9.00 -22.80
N ALA A 303 -0.20 9.73 -21.80
CA ALA A 303 -0.95 10.95 -22.06
C ALA A 303 -0.03 11.95 -22.78
N ALA A 304 -0.43 12.35 -23.98
CA ALA A 304 0.30 13.30 -24.82
C ALA A 304 0.38 14.69 -24.15
#